data_5be4de53e0ec126325dd947dbe166975
#
_entry.id   5be4de53e0ec126325dd947dbe166975
#
_cell.length_a   1.000
_cell.length_b   1.000
_cell.length_c   1.000
_cell.angle_alpha   90.00
_cell.angle_beta   90.00
_cell.angle_gamma   90.00
#
_symmetry.space_group_name_H-M   'P 1'
#
loop_
_entity.id
_entity.type
_entity.pdbx_description
1 polymer ?
#
loop_
_entity_poly.entity_id
_entity_poly.type
_entity_poly.pdbx_seq_one_letter_code
_entity_poly.pdbx_strand_id
1 'polypeptide(L)'
;MTDDIETSIEEETPTGNKPSFEESDSPQAMPALFNGDTGDMPVEARMVAIALKRERYIDGSLYDHAREHREAVERSLNNDMLRLVDNTKYHIMYASPVTDSETSIRSLKTRMSLTREEAATLAALRIKVLEYENQNAEPCDWL
;
A
#
# COMPACT_ATOMS: atom_id res chain seq x y z
N MET A 1 -79.35 23.13 31.53
CA MET A 1 -78.06 23.81 31.44
C MET A 1 -77.01 22.82 31.15
N THR A 2 -76.67 22.77 29.89
CA THR A 2 -75.66 21.86 29.36
C THR A 2 -74.41 22.64 29.11
N ASP A 3 -73.38 22.37 29.85
CA ASP A 3 -72.06 22.91 29.63
C ASP A 3 -71.38 22.01 28.59
N ASP A 4 -71.41 22.47 27.37
CA ASP A 4 -70.65 21.86 26.32
C ASP A 4 -69.20 22.30 26.49
N ILE A 5 -68.40 21.43 27.05
CA ILE A 5 -66.96 21.57 27.04
C ILE A 5 -66.51 20.84 25.81
N GLU A 6 -66.35 21.55 24.69
CA GLU A 6 -65.62 21.10 23.57
C GLU A 6 -64.15 21.17 23.88
N THR A 7 -63.57 20.04 24.24
CA THR A 7 -62.13 19.89 24.34
C THR A 7 -61.62 19.67 22.92
N SER A 8 -61.13 20.73 22.30
CA SER A 8 -60.34 20.62 21.08
C SER A 8 -59.03 19.97 21.39
N ILE A 9 -58.92 18.68 21.10
CA ILE A 9 -57.65 18.01 21.06
C ILE A 9 -57.00 18.41 19.75
N GLU A 10 -56.09 19.37 19.79
CA GLU A 10 -55.18 19.65 18.71
C GLU A 10 -54.17 18.50 18.68
N GLU A 11 -54.38 17.62 17.72
CA GLU A 11 -53.47 16.60 17.38
C GLU A 11 -52.22 17.23 16.70
N GLU A 12 -51.23 17.53 17.51
CA GLU A 12 -49.91 17.89 16.99
C GLU A 12 -49.33 16.65 16.29
N THR A 13 -49.41 16.64 15.01
CA THR A 13 -48.63 15.73 14.16
C THR A 13 -47.17 16.08 14.36
N PRO A 14 -46.33 15.15 14.81
CA PRO A 14 -44.90 15.37 14.83
C PRO A 14 -44.44 15.46 13.37
N THR A 15 -44.03 16.63 12.98
CA THR A 15 -43.30 16.84 11.71
C THR A 15 -42.10 15.93 11.75
N GLY A 16 -42.17 14.87 10.94
CA GLY A 16 -41.06 13.98 10.77
C GLY A 16 -39.84 14.78 10.32
N ASN A 17 -38.92 14.95 11.22
CA ASN A 17 -37.59 15.42 10.90
C ASN A 17 -36.96 14.34 9.99
N LYS A 18 -37.12 14.53 8.71
CA LYS A 18 -36.41 13.76 7.69
C LYS A 18 -34.94 14.02 7.94
N PRO A 19 -34.15 13.03 8.30
CA PRO A 19 -32.71 13.25 8.36
C PRO A 19 -32.27 13.64 6.94
N SER A 20 -31.92 14.89 6.77
CA SER A 20 -31.17 15.29 5.60
C SER A 20 -29.86 14.53 5.67
N PHE A 21 -29.75 13.51 4.82
CA PHE A 21 -28.46 12.96 4.47
C PHE A 21 -27.71 14.10 3.80
N GLU A 22 -27.02 14.87 4.59
CA GLU A 22 -25.89 15.61 4.09
C GLU A 22 -24.87 14.55 3.74
N GLU A 23 -24.82 14.23 2.46
CA GLU A 23 -23.72 13.59 1.83
C GLU A 23 -22.49 14.47 2.11
N SER A 24 -21.94 14.35 3.32
CA SER A 24 -20.63 14.87 3.58
C SER A 24 -19.68 14.04 2.76
N ASP A 25 -19.25 14.60 1.65
CA ASP A 25 -18.12 14.12 0.86
C ASP A 25 -16.82 14.36 1.68
N SER A 26 -16.86 13.84 2.91
CA SER A 26 -15.68 13.69 3.73
C SER A 26 -14.96 12.47 3.21
N PRO A 27 -13.67 12.55 2.91
CA PRO A 27 -12.89 11.37 2.62
C PRO A 27 -13.18 10.36 3.73
N GLN A 28 -13.75 9.22 3.38
CA GLN A 28 -14.16 8.21 4.33
C GLN A 28 -12.97 7.89 5.22
N ALA A 29 -13.05 8.35 6.47
CA ALA A 29 -12.02 8.05 7.44
C ALA A 29 -11.93 6.54 7.56
N MET A 30 -10.80 5.98 7.16
CA MET A 30 -10.55 4.55 7.28
C MET A 30 -10.74 4.12 8.73
N PRO A 31 -11.41 2.99 8.98
CA PRO A 31 -11.59 2.53 10.34
C PRO A 31 -10.24 2.29 11.00
N ALA A 32 -10.09 2.77 12.22
CA ALA A 32 -8.90 2.51 13.02
C ALA A 32 -8.72 1.01 13.23
N LEU A 33 -7.53 0.49 12.99
CA LEU A 33 -7.20 -0.93 13.15
C LEU A 33 -6.85 -1.29 14.61
N PHE A 34 -6.48 -0.29 15.40
CA PHE A 34 -6.16 -0.45 16.81
C PHE A 34 -6.41 0.87 17.55
N ASN A 35 -6.42 0.81 18.89
CA ASN A 35 -6.63 1.99 19.72
C ASN A 35 -5.49 3.00 19.55
N GLY A 36 -5.83 4.24 19.16
CA GLY A 36 -4.85 5.30 18.88
C GLY A 36 -4.26 5.26 17.46
N ASP A 37 -4.86 4.49 16.58
CA ASP A 37 -4.45 4.44 15.18
C ASP A 37 -4.76 5.76 14.46
N THR A 38 -3.73 6.43 14.00
CA THR A 38 -3.80 7.67 13.20
C THR A 38 -3.47 7.44 11.73
N GLY A 39 -3.26 6.19 11.34
CA GLY A 39 -2.93 5.83 9.96
C GLY A 39 -4.12 6.01 9.02
N ASP A 40 -3.84 6.36 7.78
CA ASP A 40 -4.80 6.66 6.72
C ASP A 40 -4.85 5.58 5.62
N MET A 41 -4.19 4.45 5.84
CA MET A 41 -4.10 3.38 4.87
C MET A 41 -4.98 2.19 5.24
N PRO A 42 -5.62 1.52 4.24
CA PRO A 42 -6.30 0.26 4.47
C PRO A 42 -5.32 -0.83 4.93
N VAL A 43 -5.84 -1.88 5.58
CA VAL A 43 -5.01 -2.95 6.15
C VAL A 43 -4.13 -3.63 5.11
N GLU A 44 -4.67 -3.88 3.93
CA GLU A 44 -3.95 -4.52 2.81
C GLU A 44 -2.74 -3.69 2.39
N ALA A 45 -2.93 -2.38 2.24
CA ALA A 45 -1.83 -1.47 1.89
C ALA A 45 -0.76 -1.39 2.98
N ARG A 46 -1.16 -1.42 4.26
CA ARG A 46 -0.20 -1.46 5.39
C ARG A 46 0.61 -2.75 5.40
N MET A 47 -0.03 -3.89 5.19
CA MET A 47 0.65 -5.18 5.13
C MET A 47 1.65 -5.25 3.98
N VAL A 48 1.27 -4.74 2.81
CA VAL A 48 2.17 -4.64 1.65
C VAL A 48 3.35 -3.73 1.94
N ALA A 49 3.12 -2.55 2.52
CA ALA A 49 4.19 -1.61 2.86
C ALA A 49 5.18 -2.22 3.87
N ILE A 50 4.68 -2.95 4.86
CA ILE A 50 5.52 -3.67 5.83
C ILE A 50 6.33 -4.76 5.11
N ALA A 51 5.71 -5.56 4.26
CA ALA A 51 6.39 -6.61 3.50
C ALA A 51 7.50 -6.04 2.61
N LEU A 52 7.23 -4.94 1.89
CA LEU A 52 8.23 -4.26 1.06
C LEU A 52 9.42 -3.72 1.86
N LYS A 53 9.21 -3.30 3.11
CA LYS A 53 10.28 -2.81 3.98
C LYS A 53 11.14 -3.95 4.56
N ARG A 54 10.58 -5.13 4.73
CA ARG A 54 11.23 -6.29 5.37
C ARG A 54 11.80 -7.28 4.37
N GLU A 55 11.01 -7.62 3.36
CA GLU A 55 11.37 -8.63 2.38
C GLU A 55 12.22 -8.05 1.25
N ARG A 56 12.92 -8.90 0.54
CA ARG A 56 13.72 -8.47 -0.61
C ARG A 56 12.85 -8.05 -1.79
N TYR A 57 11.74 -8.73 -1.96
CA TYR A 57 10.72 -8.47 -2.97
C TYR A 57 9.40 -9.08 -2.53
N ILE A 58 8.33 -8.65 -3.14
CA ILE A 58 6.99 -9.23 -2.99
C ILE A 58 6.50 -9.74 -4.34
N ASP A 59 5.69 -10.78 -4.30
CA ASP A 59 5.06 -11.41 -5.45
C ASP A 59 3.63 -11.87 -5.12
N GLY A 60 2.98 -12.56 -6.06
CA GLY A 60 1.66 -13.14 -5.86
C GLY A 60 0.61 -12.15 -5.39
N SER A 61 -0.14 -12.51 -4.36
CA SER A 61 -1.22 -11.68 -3.82
C SER A 61 -0.74 -10.33 -3.28
N LEU A 62 0.46 -10.29 -2.69
CA LEU A 62 1.04 -9.04 -2.21
C LEU A 62 1.35 -8.08 -3.37
N TYR A 63 1.80 -8.61 -4.50
CA TYR A 63 2.01 -7.83 -5.71
C TYR A 63 0.69 -7.22 -6.22
N ASP A 64 -0.38 -8.00 -6.24
CA ASP A 64 -1.70 -7.53 -6.68
C ASP A 64 -2.25 -6.45 -5.74
N HIS A 65 -2.15 -6.64 -4.43
CA HIS A 65 -2.52 -5.63 -3.45
C HIS A 65 -1.66 -4.36 -3.55
N ALA A 66 -0.38 -4.51 -3.85
CA ALA A 66 0.52 -3.37 -4.08
C ALA A 66 0.10 -2.55 -5.29
N ARG A 67 -0.35 -3.19 -6.35
CA ARG A 67 -0.87 -2.50 -7.54
C ARG A 67 -2.19 -1.79 -7.26
N GLU A 68 -3.08 -2.44 -6.52
CA GLU A 68 -4.39 -1.88 -6.16
C GLU A 68 -4.25 -0.63 -5.28
N HIS A 69 -3.34 -0.66 -4.33
CA HIS A 69 -3.08 0.42 -3.37
C HIS A 69 -1.77 1.18 -3.63
N ARG A 70 -1.34 1.23 -4.88
CA ARG A 70 -0.03 1.74 -5.27
C ARG A 70 0.31 3.10 -4.66
N GLU A 71 -0.60 4.06 -4.77
CA GLU A 71 -0.38 5.41 -4.28
C GLU A 71 -0.14 5.47 -2.77
N ALA A 72 -0.95 4.75 -1.99
CA ALA A 72 -0.81 4.69 -0.54
C ALA A 72 0.50 4.00 -0.13
N VAL A 73 0.86 2.92 -0.81
CA VAL A 73 2.10 2.18 -0.60
C VAL A 73 3.32 3.03 -0.94
N GLU A 74 3.32 3.70 -2.08
CA GLU A 74 4.40 4.62 -2.48
C GLU A 74 4.58 5.75 -1.47
N ARG A 75 3.48 6.34 -0.99
CA ARG A 75 3.52 7.39 0.04
C ARG A 75 4.16 6.89 1.32
N SER A 76 3.80 5.69 1.78
CA SER A 76 4.40 5.07 2.97
C SER A 76 5.89 4.80 2.79
N LEU A 77 6.30 4.30 1.63
CA LEU A 77 7.71 4.06 1.32
C LEU A 77 8.50 5.37 1.23
N ASN A 78 7.93 6.39 0.59
CA ASN A 78 8.57 7.69 0.44
C ASN A 78 8.78 8.40 1.78
N ASN A 79 7.88 8.19 2.76
CA ASN A 79 8.07 8.67 4.12
C ASN A 79 9.33 8.08 4.79
N ASP A 80 9.72 6.88 4.40
CA ASP A 80 10.94 6.20 4.87
C ASP A 80 12.12 6.35 3.90
N MET A 81 12.03 7.27 2.93
CA MET A 81 13.05 7.52 1.89
C MET A 81 13.33 6.30 1.00
N LEU A 82 12.28 5.53 0.75
CA LEU A 82 12.31 4.38 -0.13
C LEU A 82 11.48 4.65 -1.40
N ARG A 83 11.87 4.04 -2.50
CA ARG A 83 11.11 4.02 -3.75
C ARG A 83 10.54 2.64 -4.01
N LEU A 84 9.34 2.61 -4.56
CA LEU A 84 8.76 1.38 -5.09
C LEU A 84 9.30 1.13 -6.49
N VAL A 85 9.86 -0.05 -6.71
CA VAL A 85 10.29 -0.54 -8.03
C VAL A 85 9.39 -1.68 -8.43
N ASP A 86 8.72 -1.53 -9.56
CA ASP A 86 7.83 -2.52 -10.13
C ASP A 86 8.50 -3.21 -11.32
N ASN A 87 8.77 -4.49 -11.18
CA ASN A 87 9.24 -5.33 -12.27
C ASN A 87 8.07 -6.13 -12.85
N THR A 88 7.40 -5.56 -13.82
CA THR A 88 6.21 -6.15 -14.45
C THR A 88 6.54 -7.44 -15.21
N LYS A 89 7.76 -7.59 -15.71
CA LYS A 89 8.20 -8.79 -16.43
C LYS A 89 8.15 -10.03 -15.54
N TYR A 90 8.56 -9.88 -14.29
CA TYR A 90 8.62 -10.99 -13.33
C TYR A 90 7.50 -10.96 -12.30
N HIS A 91 6.58 -10.01 -12.38
CA HIS A 91 5.51 -9.79 -11.40
C HIS A 91 6.01 -9.70 -9.96
N ILE A 92 7.08 -8.93 -9.77
CA ILE A 92 7.65 -8.65 -8.47
C ILE A 92 7.77 -7.14 -8.24
N MET A 93 7.64 -6.74 -6.98
CA MET A 93 7.95 -5.39 -6.54
C MET A 93 8.94 -5.42 -5.40
N TYR A 94 9.75 -4.38 -5.29
CA TYR A 94 10.66 -4.22 -4.16
C TYR A 94 10.84 -2.74 -3.82
N ALA A 95 11.28 -2.48 -2.60
CA ALA A 95 11.63 -1.15 -2.14
C ALA A 95 13.13 -0.93 -2.27
N SER A 96 13.51 0.20 -2.84
CA SER A 96 14.90 0.61 -2.99
C SER A 96 15.15 1.93 -2.27
N PRO A 97 16.26 2.10 -1.54
CA PRO A 97 16.62 3.38 -0.96
C PRO A 97 16.78 4.47 -2.02
N VAL A 98 16.37 5.68 -1.69
CA VAL A 98 16.62 6.86 -2.51
C VAL A 98 18.12 7.18 -2.46
N THR A 99 18.76 7.28 -3.62
CA THR A 99 20.22 7.51 -3.75
C THR A 99 20.56 8.84 -4.36
N ASP A 100 19.58 9.55 -4.88
CA ASP A 100 19.73 10.83 -5.60
C ASP A 100 19.48 12.07 -4.71
N SER A 101 19.43 11.89 -3.41
CA SER A 101 19.32 12.97 -2.44
C SER A 101 20.61 13.12 -1.64
N GLU A 102 20.82 14.31 -1.09
CA GLU A 102 21.93 14.56 -0.17
C GLU A 102 21.84 13.71 1.10
N THR A 103 20.61 13.30 1.44
CA THR A 103 20.34 12.42 2.57
C THR A 103 20.15 11.00 2.06
N SER A 104 21.06 10.11 2.39
CA SER A 104 20.93 8.69 2.09
C SER A 104 20.72 7.88 3.35
N ILE A 105 19.88 6.88 3.28
CA ILE A 105 19.67 5.94 4.37
C ILE A 105 20.28 4.58 4.05
N ARG A 106 20.69 3.90 5.12
CA ARG A 106 21.13 2.52 5.01
C ARG A 106 19.92 1.63 4.74
N SER A 107 20.08 0.58 3.94
CA SER A 107 19.02 -0.39 3.71
C SER A 107 18.43 -0.93 5.02
N LEU A 108 17.11 -0.92 5.13
CA LEU A 108 16.38 -1.49 6.27
C LEU A 108 16.32 -3.02 6.25
N LYS A 109 16.69 -3.63 5.12
CA LYS A 109 16.64 -5.09 4.95
C LYS A 109 17.78 -5.74 5.69
N THR A 110 17.47 -6.82 6.38
CA THR A 110 18.49 -7.64 7.04
C THR A 110 19.45 -8.21 6.01
N ARG A 111 20.75 -8.00 6.24
CA ARG A 111 21.78 -8.62 5.41
C ARG A 111 21.87 -10.10 5.77
N MET A 112 21.82 -10.94 4.77
CA MET A 112 22.15 -12.35 4.96
C MET A 112 23.67 -12.51 5.03
N SER A 113 24.13 -13.18 6.06
CA SER A 113 25.49 -13.70 6.12
C SER A 113 25.58 -14.96 5.27
N LEU A 114 26.41 -14.92 4.24
CA LEU A 114 26.66 -16.09 3.39
C LEU A 114 28.01 -16.68 3.78
N THR A 115 28.09 -18.01 3.76
CA THR A 115 29.37 -18.70 3.83
C THR A 115 30.13 -18.44 2.52
N ARG A 116 31.46 -18.69 2.54
CA ARG A 116 32.29 -18.51 1.35
C ARG A 116 31.81 -19.37 0.17
N GLU A 117 31.36 -20.59 0.46
CA GLU A 117 30.85 -21.52 -0.55
C GLU A 117 29.51 -21.05 -1.15
N GLU A 118 28.60 -20.60 -0.30
CA GLU A 118 27.32 -20.04 -0.76
C GLU A 118 27.53 -18.77 -1.60
N ALA A 119 28.44 -17.89 -1.19
CA ALA A 119 28.77 -16.70 -1.96
C ALA A 119 29.37 -17.04 -3.33
N ALA A 120 30.26 -18.02 -3.40
CA ALA A 120 30.85 -18.50 -4.65
C ALA A 120 29.81 -19.13 -5.58
N THR A 121 28.88 -19.91 -5.02
CA THR A 121 27.76 -20.52 -5.77
C THR A 121 26.84 -19.46 -6.36
N LEU A 122 26.45 -18.46 -5.57
CA LEU A 122 25.61 -17.35 -6.04
C LEU A 122 26.31 -16.52 -7.12
N ALA A 123 27.60 -16.27 -6.98
CA ALA A 123 28.38 -15.57 -8.01
C ALA A 123 28.42 -16.35 -9.33
N ALA A 124 28.63 -17.65 -9.25
CA ALA A 124 28.61 -18.53 -10.44
C ALA A 124 27.24 -18.57 -11.11
N LEU A 125 26.16 -18.67 -10.33
CA LEU A 125 24.79 -18.62 -10.85
C LEU A 125 24.48 -17.29 -11.51
N ARG A 126 24.91 -16.18 -10.93
CA ARG A 126 24.71 -14.86 -11.50
C ARG A 126 25.41 -14.73 -12.86
N ILE A 127 26.63 -15.23 -12.98
CA ILE A 127 27.36 -15.25 -14.25
C ILE A 127 26.59 -16.06 -15.30
N LYS A 128 26.08 -17.23 -14.93
CA LYS A 128 25.28 -18.07 -15.83
C LYS A 128 23.98 -17.39 -16.29
N VAL A 129 23.29 -16.71 -15.41
CA VAL A 129 22.09 -15.95 -15.76
C VAL A 129 22.43 -14.83 -16.74
N LEU A 130 23.51 -14.08 -16.49
CA LEU A 130 23.96 -13.02 -17.39
C LEU A 130 24.39 -13.54 -18.76
N GLU A 131 25.09 -14.67 -18.81
CA GLU A 131 25.45 -15.33 -20.06
C GLU A 131 24.19 -15.75 -20.86
N TYR A 132 23.19 -16.33 -20.16
CA TYR A 132 21.93 -16.73 -20.76
C TYR A 132 21.13 -15.54 -21.28
N GLU A 133 21.03 -14.48 -20.51
CA GLU A 133 20.35 -13.24 -20.91
C GLU A 133 21.02 -12.60 -22.11
N ASN A 134 22.36 -12.58 -22.16
CA ASN A 134 23.09 -12.02 -23.28
C ASN A 134 22.96 -12.87 -24.58
N GLN A 135 22.83 -14.18 -24.44
CA GLN A 135 22.63 -15.07 -25.60
C GLN A 135 21.20 -15.00 -26.12
N ASN A 136 20.23 -14.75 -25.28
CA ASN A 136 18.82 -14.65 -25.63
C ASN A 136 18.32 -13.20 -25.76
N ALA A 137 19.17 -12.24 -25.55
CA ALA A 137 18.88 -10.86 -25.89
C ALA A 137 18.79 -10.77 -27.40
N GLU A 138 17.57 -10.76 -27.93
CA GLU A 138 17.38 -10.31 -29.30
C GLU A 138 18.01 -8.91 -29.41
N PRO A 139 18.76 -8.62 -30.48
CA PRO A 139 19.29 -7.29 -30.68
C PRO A 139 18.08 -6.36 -30.72
N CYS A 140 17.85 -5.63 -29.63
CA CYS A 140 16.93 -4.52 -29.66
C CYS A 140 17.49 -3.54 -30.68
N ASP A 141 16.84 -3.43 -31.83
CA ASP A 141 17.09 -2.38 -32.79
C ASP A 141 16.82 -1.02 -32.09
N TRP A 142 17.85 -0.50 -31.51
CA TRP A 142 17.91 0.88 -31.06
C TRP A 142 18.17 1.75 -32.29
N LEU A 143 17.12 1.99 -33.02
CA LEU A 143 17.10 3.06 -33.99
C LEU A 143 16.08 4.09 -33.61
#